data_38b9b053f04c10141736ae8fed8be575
#
_entry.id   38b9b053f04c10141736ae8fed8be575
#
_cell.length_a   1.000
_cell.length_b   1.000
_cell.length_c   1.000
_cell.angle_alpha   90.00
_cell.angle_beta   90.00
_cell.angle_gamma   90.00
#
_symmetry.space_group_name_H-M   'P 1'
#
loop_
_entity.id
_entity.type
_entity.pdbx_description
1 polymer ?
#
loop_
_entity_poly.entity_id
_entity_poly.type
_entity_poly.pdbx_seq_one_letter_code
_entity_poly.pdbx_strand_id
1 'polypeptide(L)'
;WVLLFFKLRFNATGDDRWREAGYKAFALFKACADDVYRIISNGKVAWGLGAMYAATKDPQFADEAQKVWAWHCEIQSPDGRWLRVGQFDSFEDQPLHVTLDTTMERAFYMFELSRTLDI
;
A
#
# COMPACT_ATOMS: atom_id res chain seq x y z
N TRP A 1 6.18 3.80 -3.25
CA TRP A 1 7.56 4.24 -2.96
C TRP A 1 7.65 5.74 -2.68
N VAL A 2 6.91 6.59 -3.41
CA VAL A 2 7.02 8.07 -3.31
C VAL A 2 6.72 8.56 -1.89
N LEU A 3 5.62 8.13 -1.27
CA LEU A 3 5.26 8.52 0.11
C LEU A 3 6.30 8.05 1.13
N LEU A 4 6.80 6.81 0.97
CA LEU A 4 7.87 6.29 1.82
C LEU A 4 9.14 7.12 1.70
N PHE A 5 9.52 7.51 0.47
CA PHE A 5 10.69 8.39 0.25
C PHE A 5 10.54 9.71 1.00
N PHE A 6 9.39 10.38 0.90
CA PHE A 6 9.18 11.65 1.59
C PHE A 6 9.23 11.50 3.12
N LYS A 7 8.63 10.43 3.65
CA LYS A 7 8.75 10.12 5.08
C LYS A 7 10.20 9.91 5.52
N LEU A 8 10.99 9.16 4.77
CA LEU A 8 12.40 8.91 5.09
C LEU A 8 13.22 10.20 5.04
N ARG A 9 12.99 11.06 4.05
CA ARG A 9 13.65 12.37 3.94
C ARG A 9 13.25 13.30 5.08
N PHE A 10 11.97 13.36 5.43
CA PHE A 10 11.50 14.13 6.58
C PHE A 10 12.18 13.66 7.88
N ASN A 11 12.19 12.35 8.15
CA ASN A 11 12.83 11.81 9.35
C ASN A 11 14.34 12.08 9.41
N ALA A 12 15.01 12.05 8.25
CA ALA A 12 16.45 12.26 8.19
C ALA A 12 16.88 13.74 8.34
N THR A 13 16.01 14.68 7.93
CA THR A 13 16.40 16.10 7.83
C THR A 13 15.62 17.02 8.76
N GLY A 14 14.43 16.60 9.24
CA GLY A 14 13.48 17.47 9.95
C GLY A 14 12.88 18.58 9.07
N ASP A 15 13.12 18.55 7.76
CA ASP A 15 12.67 19.60 6.83
C ASP A 15 11.21 19.37 6.42
N ASP A 16 10.34 20.26 6.86
CA ASP A 16 8.89 20.20 6.60
C ASP A 16 8.51 20.18 5.12
N ARG A 17 9.38 20.65 4.22
CA ARG A 17 9.13 20.56 2.77
C ARG A 17 8.91 19.11 2.31
N TRP A 18 9.57 18.14 2.95
CA TRP A 18 9.36 16.72 2.64
C TRP A 18 8.01 16.20 3.13
N ARG A 19 7.55 16.67 4.28
CA ARG A 19 6.21 16.37 4.78
C ARG A 19 5.14 16.95 3.85
N GLU A 20 5.27 18.22 3.45
CA GLU A 20 4.36 18.87 2.51
C GLU A 20 4.34 18.16 1.13
N ALA A 21 5.50 17.73 0.64
CA ALA A 21 5.58 16.93 -0.59
C ALA A 21 4.81 15.60 -0.47
N GLY A 22 4.85 14.97 0.71
CA GLY A 22 4.05 13.79 1.01
C GLY A 22 2.54 14.06 0.92
N TYR A 23 2.06 15.16 1.50
CA TYR A 23 0.66 15.57 1.39
C TYR A 23 0.23 15.86 -0.06
N LYS A 24 1.08 16.51 -0.85
CA LYS A 24 0.80 16.75 -2.28
C LYS A 24 0.71 15.46 -3.07
N ALA A 25 1.62 14.52 -2.84
CA ALA A 25 1.58 13.19 -3.47
C ALA A 25 0.34 12.41 -3.06
N PHE A 26 -0.07 12.52 -1.80
CA PHE A 26 -1.30 11.93 -1.29
C PHE A 26 -2.56 12.54 -1.94
N ALA A 27 -2.62 13.86 -2.06
CA ALA A 27 -3.71 14.53 -2.74
C ALA A 27 -3.82 14.10 -4.21
N LEU A 28 -2.68 13.94 -4.90
CA LEU A 28 -2.65 13.41 -6.26
C LEU A 28 -3.17 11.97 -6.32
N PHE A 29 -2.77 11.11 -5.38
CA PHE A 29 -3.28 9.73 -5.30
C PHE A 29 -4.81 9.71 -5.16
N LYS A 30 -5.37 10.53 -4.26
CA LYS A 30 -6.82 10.63 -4.06
C LYS A 30 -7.58 11.19 -5.27
N ALA A 31 -6.92 12.00 -6.11
CA ALA A 31 -7.48 12.56 -7.33
C ALA A 31 -7.36 11.62 -8.55
N CYS A 32 -6.76 10.42 -8.38
CA CYS A 32 -6.72 9.39 -9.41
C CYS A 32 -8.11 8.76 -9.63
N ALA A 33 -8.17 7.64 -10.34
CA ALA A 33 -9.43 6.94 -10.60
C ALA A 33 -10.13 6.47 -9.30
N ASP A 34 -11.46 6.35 -9.33
CA ASP A 34 -12.27 5.91 -8.18
C ASP A 34 -11.91 4.49 -7.70
N ASP A 35 -11.37 3.66 -8.59
CA ASP A 35 -10.94 2.29 -8.30
C ASP A 35 -9.47 2.20 -7.84
N VAL A 36 -8.80 3.32 -7.61
CA VAL A 36 -7.38 3.37 -7.21
C VAL A 36 -7.04 2.46 -6.03
N TYR A 37 -8.00 2.19 -5.13
CA TYR A 37 -7.83 1.28 -3.99
C TYR A 37 -7.85 -0.20 -4.40
N ARG A 38 -8.37 -0.54 -5.58
CA ARG A 38 -8.58 -1.90 -6.09
C ARG A 38 -7.57 -2.31 -7.16
N ILE A 39 -6.39 -1.75 -7.11
CA ILE A 39 -5.29 -2.07 -8.03
C ILE A 39 -4.26 -2.92 -7.30
N ILE A 40 -3.88 -4.04 -7.92
CA ILE A 40 -3.01 -5.05 -7.32
C ILE A 40 -1.64 -4.51 -6.86
N SER A 41 -1.12 -3.45 -7.48
CA SER A 41 0.14 -2.82 -7.10
C SER A 41 0.04 -1.86 -5.90
N ASN A 42 -1.16 -1.62 -5.38
CA ASN A 42 -1.39 -0.61 -4.34
C ASN A 42 -0.97 -1.04 -2.93
N GLY A 43 -0.53 -2.28 -2.71
CA GLY A 43 0.16 -2.65 -1.48
C GLY A 43 1.33 -1.72 -1.15
N LYS A 44 2.06 -1.26 -2.16
CA LYS A 44 3.14 -0.26 -2.03
C LYS A 44 2.63 1.11 -1.59
N VAL A 45 1.44 1.48 -2.03
CA VAL A 45 0.78 2.73 -1.62
C VAL A 45 0.33 2.63 -0.16
N ALA A 46 -0.31 1.51 0.23
CA ALA A 46 -0.73 1.27 1.59
C ALA A 46 0.45 1.37 2.58
N TRP A 47 1.57 0.74 2.27
CA TRP A 47 2.79 0.86 3.06
C TRP A 47 3.28 2.30 3.16
N GLY A 48 3.28 3.05 2.04
CA GLY A 48 3.64 4.47 2.02
C GLY A 48 2.70 5.33 2.87
N LEU A 49 1.38 5.07 2.83
CA LEU A 49 0.37 5.74 3.64
C LEU A 49 0.59 5.44 5.14
N GLY A 50 0.80 4.18 5.50
CA GLY A 50 1.17 3.79 6.86
C GLY A 50 2.42 4.52 7.36
N ALA A 51 3.45 4.62 6.52
CA ALA A 51 4.68 5.34 6.84
C ALA A 51 4.43 6.85 7.06
N MET A 52 3.57 7.48 6.28
CA MET A 52 3.15 8.88 6.49
C MET A 52 2.36 9.04 7.79
N TYR A 53 1.43 8.13 8.09
CA TYR A 53 0.72 8.11 9.37
C TYR A 53 1.70 8.01 10.55
N ALA A 54 2.68 7.11 10.49
CA ALA A 54 3.67 6.97 11.54
C ALA A 54 4.46 8.27 11.80
N ALA A 55 4.75 9.03 10.74
CA ALA A 55 5.50 10.29 10.82
C ALA A 55 4.65 11.49 11.24
N THR A 56 3.38 11.56 10.83
CA THR A 56 2.53 12.74 10.99
C THR A 56 1.46 12.59 12.07
N LYS A 57 1.06 11.35 12.37
CA LYS A 57 -0.12 10.98 13.18
C LYS A 57 -1.45 11.52 12.63
N ASP A 58 -1.46 11.93 11.36
CA ASP A 58 -2.67 12.40 10.71
C ASP A 58 -3.53 11.19 10.28
N PRO A 59 -4.75 11.04 10.85
CA PRO A 59 -5.59 9.87 10.64
C PRO A 59 -6.01 9.65 9.19
N GLN A 60 -6.03 10.69 8.35
CA GLN A 60 -6.39 10.53 6.95
C GLN A 60 -5.50 9.52 6.20
N PHE A 61 -4.23 9.41 6.59
CA PHE A 61 -3.33 8.42 5.99
C PHE A 61 -3.66 6.99 6.44
N ALA A 62 -4.05 6.81 7.70
CA ALA A 62 -4.49 5.52 8.23
C ALA A 62 -5.79 5.07 7.58
N ASP A 63 -6.78 5.96 7.46
CA ASP A 63 -8.07 5.67 6.86
C ASP A 63 -7.94 5.20 5.41
N GLU A 64 -7.09 5.87 4.63
CA GLU A 64 -6.84 5.48 3.24
C GLU A 64 -6.03 4.19 3.12
N ALA A 65 -5.07 3.97 4.03
CA ALA A 65 -4.32 2.72 4.08
C ALA A 65 -5.23 1.53 4.40
N GLN A 66 -6.20 1.69 5.31
CA GLN A 66 -7.17 0.66 5.66
C GLN A 66 -8.08 0.27 4.49
N LYS A 67 -8.43 1.18 3.60
CA LYS A 67 -9.20 0.86 2.38
C LYS A 67 -8.43 -0.09 1.48
N VAL A 68 -7.13 0.15 1.27
CA VAL A 68 -6.27 -0.75 0.50
C VAL A 68 -6.11 -2.09 1.21
N TRP A 69 -5.91 -2.07 2.53
CA TRP A 69 -5.85 -3.27 3.37
C TRP A 69 -7.09 -4.14 3.21
N ALA A 70 -8.28 -3.54 3.41
CA ALA A 70 -9.55 -4.25 3.33
C ALA A 70 -9.74 -4.94 1.97
N TRP A 71 -9.40 -4.25 0.89
CA TRP A 71 -9.49 -4.85 -0.45
C TRP A 71 -8.48 -6.02 -0.63
N HIS A 72 -7.25 -5.88 -0.14
CA HIS A 72 -6.29 -6.98 -0.24
C HIS A 72 -6.73 -8.21 0.57
N CYS A 73 -7.37 -8.00 1.72
CA CYS A 73 -7.97 -9.10 2.48
C CYS A 73 -9.16 -9.74 1.73
N GLU A 74 -10.00 -8.92 1.09
CA GLU A 74 -11.15 -9.39 0.29
C GLU A 74 -10.73 -10.31 -0.85
N ILE A 75 -9.63 -9.98 -1.55
CA ILE A 75 -9.15 -10.75 -2.72
C ILE A 75 -8.14 -11.85 -2.38
N GLN A 76 -7.79 -12.01 -1.11
CA GLN A 76 -6.92 -13.10 -0.68
C GLN A 76 -7.66 -14.43 -0.77
N SER A 77 -7.06 -15.44 -1.41
CA SER A 77 -7.63 -16.77 -1.44
C SER A 77 -7.59 -17.45 -0.05
N PRO A 78 -8.46 -18.44 0.22
CA PRO A 78 -8.51 -19.13 1.51
C PRO A 78 -7.20 -19.81 1.93
N ASP A 79 -6.32 -20.12 0.98
CA ASP A 79 -5.00 -20.70 1.20
C ASP A 79 -3.89 -19.64 1.36
N GLY A 80 -4.27 -18.36 1.45
CA GLY A 80 -3.36 -17.25 1.72
C GLY A 80 -2.67 -16.65 0.49
N ARG A 81 -2.95 -17.16 -0.72
CA ARG A 81 -2.36 -16.64 -1.96
C ARG A 81 -3.09 -15.41 -2.48
N TRP A 82 -2.42 -14.65 -3.35
CA TRP A 82 -3.03 -13.59 -4.15
C TRP A 82 -2.88 -13.84 -5.64
N LEU A 83 -4.00 -13.73 -6.35
CA LEU A 83 -4.03 -13.66 -7.79
C LEU A 83 -3.58 -12.26 -8.25
N ARG A 84 -2.80 -12.19 -9.32
CA ARG A 84 -2.50 -10.90 -9.99
C ARG A 84 -3.67 -10.50 -10.88
N VAL A 85 -4.73 -10.04 -10.22
CA VAL A 85 -5.98 -9.61 -10.87
C VAL A 85 -5.72 -8.59 -11.96
N GLY A 86 -6.39 -8.71 -13.08
CA GLY A 86 -6.21 -7.89 -14.28
C GLY A 86 -5.11 -8.37 -15.23
N GLN A 87 -4.31 -9.37 -14.81
CA GLN A 87 -3.32 -10.04 -15.65
C GLN A 87 -3.66 -11.53 -15.86
N PHE A 88 -4.26 -12.16 -14.87
CA PHE A 88 -4.68 -13.56 -14.90
C PHE A 88 -6.11 -13.69 -14.37
N ASP A 89 -6.87 -14.63 -14.91
CA ASP A 89 -8.26 -14.87 -14.53
C ASP A 89 -8.36 -15.93 -13.41
N SER A 90 -7.35 -16.80 -13.29
CA SER A 90 -7.32 -17.88 -12.30
C SER A 90 -5.89 -18.18 -11.81
N PHE A 91 -5.76 -18.96 -10.72
CA PHE A 91 -4.46 -19.46 -10.26
C PHE A 91 -3.87 -20.52 -11.19
N GLU A 92 -4.70 -21.23 -11.94
CA GLU A 92 -4.26 -22.21 -12.93
C GLU A 92 -3.55 -21.54 -14.10
N ASP A 93 -3.98 -20.33 -14.48
CA ASP A 93 -3.37 -19.54 -15.55
C ASP A 93 -2.15 -18.75 -15.07
N GLN A 94 -2.07 -18.48 -13.77
CA GLN A 94 -0.97 -17.72 -13.18
C GLN A 94 0.25 -18.61 -12.95
N PRO A 95 1.40 -18.35 -13.61
CA PRO A 95 2.62 -19.12 -13.39
C PRO A 95 3.05 -19.12 -11.91
N LEU A 96 3.58 -20.25 -11.43
CA LEU A 96 3.97 -20.41 -10.03
C LEU A 96 4.92 -19.31 -9.53
N HIS A 97 5.90 -18.91 -10.32
CA HIS A 97 6.82 -17.84 -9.93
C HIS A 97 6.13 -16.48 -9.78
N VAL A 98 5.09 -16.21 -10.59
CA VAL A 98 4.26 -14.99 -10.45
C VAL A 98 3.40 -15.09 -9.19
N THR A 99 2.85 -16.26 -8.89
CA THR A 99 2.07 -16.50 -7.66
C THR A 99 2.93 -16.27 -6.42
N LEU A 100 4.14 -16.80 -6.41
CA LEU A 100 5.08 -16.63 -5.29
C LEU A 100 5.48 -15.16 -5.12
N ASP A 101 5.90 -14.49 -6.21
CA ASP A 101 6.29 -13.08 -6.20
C ASP A 101 5.15 -12.20 -5.69
N THR A 102 3.95 -12.38 -6.27
CA THR A 102 2.76 -11.63 -5.90
C THR A 102 2.37 -11.84 -4.43
N THR A 103 2.39 -13.08 -3.95
CA THR A 103 2.02 -13.42 -2.58
C THR A 103 3.02 -12.89 -1.57
N MET A 104 4.31 -13.07 -1.82
CA MET A 104 5.37 -12.58 -0.92
C MET A 104 5.40 -11.05 -0.84
N GLU A 105 5.28 -10.39 -1.99
CA GLU A 105 5.25 -8.92 -2.04
C GLU A 105 4.08 -8.36 -1.22
N ARG A 106 2.89 -8.93 -1.35
CA ARG A 106 1.70 -8.47 -0.58
C ARG A 106 1.78 -8.81 0.87
N ALA A 107 2.18 -10.02 1.22
CA ALA A 107 2.39 -10.41 2.60
C ALA A 107 3.36 -9.42 3.30
N PHE A 108 4.43 -9.01 2.63
CA PHE A 108 5.37 -8.03 3.15
C PHE A 108 4.69 -6.66 3.38
N TYR A 109 3.96 -6.12 2.39
CA TYR A 109 3.31 -4.82 2.55
C TYR A 109 2.22 -4.84 3.62
N MET A 110 1.45 -5.93 3.70
CA MET A 110 0.43 -6.08 4.72
C MET A 110 1.05 -6.19 6.11
N PHE A 111 2.13 -6.93 6.26
CA PHE A 111 2.88 -7.01 7.51
C PHE A 111 3.42 -5.65 7.96
N GLU A 112 4.07 -4.90 7.06
CA GLU A 112 4.58 -3.57 7.39
C GLU A 112 3.44 -2.58 7.72
N LEU A 113 2.31 -2.70 7.05
CA LEU A 113 1.14 -1.87 7.33
C LEU A 113 0.52 -2.21 8.67
N SER A 114 0.34 -3.49 9.00
CA SER A 114 -0.23 -3.91 10.30
C SER A 114 0.59 -3.40 11.48
N ARG A 115 1.92 -3.48 11.38
CA ARG A 115 2.82 -2.90 12.39
C ARG A 115 2.67 -1.39 12.56
N THR A 116 2.32 -0.70 11.49
CA THR A 116 2.24 0.78 11.50
C THR A 116 0.89 1.27 12.03
N LEU A 117 -0.17 0.53 11.73
CA LEU A 117 -1.55 0.87 12.13
C LEU A 117 -1.96 0.20 13.44
N ASP A 118 -1.14 -0.72 13.97
CA ASP A 118 -1.44 -1.51 15.17
C ASP A 118 -2.74 -2.34 15.02
N ILE A 119 -2.86 -3.04 13.88
CA ILE A 119 -4.01 -3.90 13.49
C ILE A 119 -3.58 -5.33 13.21
#